data_82233552d963c1f2939e5f5daa9e933e
#
_entry.id   82233552d963c1f2939e5f5daa9e933e
#
_cell.length_a   1.000
_cell.length_b   1.000
_cell.length_c   1.000
_cell.angle_alpha   90.00
_cell.angle_beta   90.00
_cell.angle_gamma   90.00
#
_symmetry.space_group_name_H-M   'P 1'
#
loop_
_entity.id
_entity.type
_entity.pdbx_description
1 polymer ?
#
loop_
_entity_poly.entity_id
_entity_poly.type
_entity_poly.pdbx_seq_one_letter_code
_entity_poly.pdbx_strand_id
1 'polypeptide(L)'
;MSILVGIMLYYLRRNLLNVQVSYFKKNWSLLMKAIITVVGKDKSGIVAGVSGKIAELGLNIDDISQTVLDEYFTMMAIVSSDKKQDFTYLRNEFEAFGQTLNVKINIQSAAIFEAMYNI
;
A
#
# COMPACT_ATOMS: atom_id res chain seq x y z
N MET A 1 15.95 -4.31 -8.40
CA MET A 1 14.58 -3.79 -8.37
C MET A 1 13.93 -4.00 -9.72
N SER A 2 12.72 -4.52 -9.76
CA SER A 2 12.05 -4.77 -11.03
C SER A 2 11.52 -3.46 -11.64
N ILE A 3 11.20 -3.50 -12.93
CA ILE A 3 10.57 -2.35 -13.60
C ILE A 3 9.26 -1.99 -12.93
N LEU A 4 8.47 -2.98 -12.50
CA LEU A 4 7.20 -2.73 -11.83
C LEU A 4 7.39 -2.00 -10.51
N VAL A 5 8.40 -2.38 -9.74
CA VAL A 5 8.70 -1.69 -8.48
C VAL A 5 9.11 -0.24 -8.75
N GLY A 6 9.91 -0.01 -9.79
CA GLY A 6 10.29 1.34 -10.18
C GLY A 6 9.07 2.20 -10.56
N ILE A 7 8.13 1.62 -11.31
CA ILE A 7 6.91 2.31 -11.69
C ILE A 7 6.05 2.61 -10.47
N MET A 8 5.93 1.65 -9.55
CA MET A 8 5.19 1.87 -8.30
C MET A 8 5.78 3.02 -7.50
N LEU A 9 7.11 3.07 -7.38
CA LEU A 9 7.78 4.15 -6.66
C LEU A 9 7.56 5.50 -7.34
N TYR A 10 7.55 5.53 -8.67
CA TYR A 10 7.27 6.75 -9.42
C TYR A 10 5.86 7.28 -9.11
N TYR A 11 4.87 6.41 -9.16
CA TYR A 11 3.49 6.83 -8.89
C TYR A 11 3.30 7.23 -7.44
N LEU A 12 3.92 6.53 -6.52
CA LEU A 12 3.88 6.88 -5.11
C LEU A 12 4.46 8.27 -4.88
N ARG A 13 5.62 8.54 -5.46
CA ARG A 13 6.26 9.84 -5.35
C ARG A 13 5.36 10.96 -5.86
N ARG A 14 4.74 10.74 -7.02
CA ARG A 14 3.85 11.74 -7.62
C ARG A 14 2.66 12.02 -6.73
N ASN A 15 2.04 10.98 -6.18
CA ASN A 15 0.87 11.15 -5.31
C ASN A 15 1.22 11.82 -4.00
N LEU A 16 2.36 11.48 -3.42
CA LEU A 16 2.81 12.09 -2.17
C LEU A 16 3.09 13.58 -2.32
N LEU A 17 3.62 14.01 -3.48
CA LEU A 17 3.85 15.43 -3.73
C LEU A 17 2.55 16.24 -3.66
N ASN A 18 1.44 15.65 -4.10
CA ASN A 18 0.17 16.35 -4.17
C ASN A 18 -0.59 16.37 -2.85
N VAL A 19 -0.43 15.34 -2.01
CA VAL A 19 -1.23 15.20 -0.79
C VAL A 19 -0.41 15.33 0.49
N GLN A 20 0.90 15.47 0.37
CA GLN A 20 1.83 15.36 1.48
C GLN A 20 1.49 16.28 2.65
N VAL A 21 1.28 17.56 2.39
CA VAL A 21 1.04 18.54 3.45
C VAL A 21 -0.27 18.24 4.17
N SER A 22 -1.33 18.00 3.39
CA SER A 22 -2.64 17.69 3.95
C SER A 22 -2.59 16.39 4.75
N TYR A 23 -1.89 15.39 4.22
CA TYR A 23 -1.79 14.09 4.84
C TYR A 23 -1.09 14.16 6.19
N PHE A 24 0.06 14.83 6.26
CA PHE A 24 0.79 14.99 7.51
C PHE A 24 -0.01 15.75 8.56
N LYS A 25 -0.72 16.80 8.16
CA LYS A 25 -1.54 17.56 9.09
C LYS A 25 -2.67 16.74 9.67
N LYS A 26 -3.28 15.87 8.85
CA LYS A 26 -4.41 15.06 9.30
C LYS A 26 -3.98 13.87 10.15
N ASN A 27 -2.82 13.28 9.84
CA ASN A 27 -2.48 11.94 10.35
C ASN A 27 -1.24 11.91 11.22
N TRP A 28 -0.70 13.07 11.61
CA TRP A 28 0.51 13.10 12.42
C TRP A 28 0.30 12.46 13.80
N SER A 29 -0.94 12.39 14.29
CA SER A 29 -1.25 11.78 15.58
C SER A 29 -1.47 10.27 15.49
N LEU A 30 -1.50 9.69 14.29
CA LEU A 30 -1.72 8.27 14.13
C LEU A 30 -0.47 7.48 14.49
N LEU A 31 -0.67 6.33 15.12
CA LEU A 31 0.44 5.50 15.61
C LEU A 31 1.09 4.67 14.51
N MET A 32 0.37 4.42 13.41
CA MET A 32 0.89 3.58 12.35
C MET A 32 0.47 4.11 10.99
N LYS A 33 1.42 4.19 10.10
CA LYS A 33 1.21 4.43 8.67
C LYS A 33 2.00 3.41 7.89
N ALA A 34 1.40 2.89 6.84
CA ALA A 34 2.05 1.91 6.00
C ALA A 34 1.61 2.08 4.56
N ILE A 35 2.42 1.53 3.66
CA ILE A 35 2.12 1.49 2.25
C ILE A 35 2.02 0.04 1.83
N ILE A 36 0.88 -0.31 1.23
CA ILE A 36 0.60 -1.64 0.74
C ILE A 36 0.71 -1.60 -0.79
N THR A 37 1.51 -2.49 -1.35
CA THR A 37 1.67 -2.61 -2.80
C THR A 37 1.20 -3.97 -3.24
N VAL A 38 0.42 -4.00 -4.33
CA VAL A 38 -0.15 -5.24 -4.88
C VAL A 38 0.22 -5.32 -6.35
N VAL A 39 0.74 -6.46 -6.76
CA VAL A 39 1.07 -6.72 -8.17
C VAL A 39 0.44 -8.05 -8.59
N GLY A 40 -0.28 -8.03 -9.69
CA GLY A 40 -0.91 -9.23 -10.23
C GLY A 40 -1.18 -9.07 -11.72
N LYS A 41 -1.64 -10.14 -12.35
CA LYS A 41 -1.94 -10.13 -13.78
C LYS A 41 -3.38 -9.79 -14.10
N ASP A 42 -4.28 -10.01 -13.15
CA ASP A 42 -5.71 -9.79 -13.34
C ASP A 42 -6.20 -8.84 -12.26
N LYS A 43 -6.93 -7.80 -12.67
CA LYS A 43 -7.46 -6.83 -11.71
C LYS A 43 -8.83 -7.21 -11.17
N SER A 44 -9.46 -8.22 -11.72
CA SER A 44 -10.83 -8.60 -11.36
C SER A 44 -10.87 -9.06 -9.91
N GLY A 45 -11.61 -8.34 -9.08
CA GLY A 45 -11.77 -8.67 -7.67
C GLY A 45 -10.59 -8.33 -6.77
N ILE A 46 -9.44 -7.93 -7.33
CA ILE A 46 -8.25 -7.65 -6.52
C ILE A 46 -8.49 -6.43 -5.61
N VAL A 47 -9.01 -5.34 -6.17
CA VAL A 47 -9.24 -4.12 -5.40
C VAL A 47 -10.24 -4.37 -4.28
N ALA A 48 -11.35 -5.03 -4.60
CA ALA A 48 -12.36 -5.35 -3.60
C ALA A 48 -11.82 -6.27 -2.51
N GLY A 49 -11.07 -7.31 -2.93
CA GLY A 49 -10.50 -8.28 -1.98
C GLY A 49 -9.49 -7.63 -1.05
N VAL A 50 -8.56 -6.87 -1.60
CA VAL A 50 -7.52 -6.23 -0.80
C VAL A 50 -8.10 -5.17 0.11
N SER A 51 -9.04 -4.36 -0.39
CA SER A 51 -9.70 -3.34 0.43
C SER A 51 -10.48 -3.98 1.58
N GLY A 52 -11.15 -5.09 1.32
CA GLY A 52 -11.86 -5.83 2.37
C GLY A 52 -10.91 -6.37 3.42
N LYS A 53 -9.77 -6.89 3.01
CA LYS A 53 -8.76 -7.39 3.95
C LYS A 53 -8.17 -6.27 4.80
N ILE A 54 -7.91 -5.12 4.20
CA ILE A 54 -7.43 -3.95 4.93
C ILE A 54 -8.43 -3.56 6.02
N ALA A 55 -9.70 -3.51 5.67
CA ALA A 55 -10.76 -3.17 6.63
C ALA A 55 -10.88 -4.24 7.73
N GLU A 56 -10.80 -5.50 7.36
CA GLU A 56 -10.86 -6.62 8.30
C GLU A 56 -9.76 -6.53 9.35
N LEU A 57 -8.58 -6.08 8.96
CA LEU A 57 -7.44 -5.95 9.86
C LEU A 57 -7.49 -4.65 10.68
N GLY A 58 -8.54 -3.87 10.53
CA GLY A 58 -8.73 -2.65 11.32
C GLY A 58 -7.90 -1.46 10.84
N LEU A 59 -7.49 -1.49 9.58
CA LEU A 59 -6.70 -0.41 9.00
C LEU A 59 -7.59 0.55 8.22
N ASN A 60 -7.27 1.83 8.28
CA ASN A 60 -7.95 2.85 7.48
C ASN A 60 -7.22 3.02 6.15
N ILE A 61 -7.98 3.17 5.07
CA ILE A 61 -7.43 3.46 3.75
C ILE A 61 -7.45 4.97 3.58
N ASP A 62 -6.27 5.57 3.49
CA ASP A 62 -6.16 7.02 3.33
C ASP A 62 -6.06 7.42 1.87
N ASP A 63 -5.49 6.57 1.02
CA ASP A 63 -5.37 6.83 -0.41
C ASP A 63 -5.13 5.53 -1.16
N ILE A 64 -5.60 5.46 -2.39
CA ILE A 64 -5.38 4.31 -3.28
C ILE A 64 -5.00 4.83 -4.66
N SER A 65 -4.01 4.20 -5.26
CA SER A 65 -3.60 4.45 -6.63
C SER A 65 -3.52 3.13 -7.38
N GLN A 66 -3.95 3.13 -8.63
CA GLN A 66 -3.97 1.94 -9.47
C GLN A 66 -3.31 2.23 -10.81
N THR A 67 -2.63 1.24 -11.36
CA THR A 67 -1.97 1.36 -12.66
C THR A 67 -2.04 0.02 -13.36
N VAL A 68 -2.33 0.07 -14.68
CA VAL A 68 -2.25 -1.10 -15.55
C VAL A 68 -1.09 -0.89 -16.49
N LEU A 69 -0.16 -1.84 -16.51
CA LEU A 69 0.95 -1.84 -17.43
C LEU A 69 0.97 -3.19 -18.14
N ASP A 70 0.61 -3.17 -19.43
CA ASP A 70 0.48 -4.37 -20.25
C ASP A 70 -0.50 -5.35 -19.59
N GLU A 71 -0.09 -6.56 -19.26
CA GLU A 71 -0.94 -7.56 -18.61
C GLU A 71 -0.93 -7.45 -17.09
N TYR A 72 -0.13 -6.54 -16.54
CA TYR A 72 0.03 -6.43 -15.09
C TYR A 72 -0.82 -5.32 -14.50
N PHE A 73 -1.41 -5.62 -13.37
CA PHE A 73 -2.16 -4.66 -12.56
C PHE A 73 -1.36 -4.38 -11.29
N THR A 74 -1.23 -3.10 -10.97
CA THR A 74 -0.52 -2.64 -9.79
C THR A 74 -1.42 -1.74 -8.97
N MET A 75 -1.48 -1.97 -7.67
CA MET A 75 -2.25 -1.15 -6.75
C MET A 75 -1.35 -0.73 -5.59
N MET A 76 -1.49 0.51 -5.17
CA MET A 76 -0.83 1.02 -3.97
C MET A 76 -1.89 1.62 -3.06
N ALA A 77 -1.79 1.33 -1.78
CA ALA A 77 -2.70 1.90 -0.79
C ALA A 77 -1.89 2.46 0.36
N ILE A 78 -2.21 3.69 0.76
CA ILE A 78 -1.67 4.27 1.98
C ILE A 78 -2.69 4.00 3.08
N VAL A 79 -2.24 3.31 4.11
CA VAL A 79 -3.10 2.92 5.23
C VAL A 79 -2.57 3.46 6.54
N SER A 80 -3.47 3.60 7.50
CA SER A 80 -3.10 4.10 8.81
C SER A 80 -3.94 3.42 9.87
N SER A 81 -3.47 3.50 11.11
CA SER A 81 -4.19 3.00 12.27
C SER A 81 -3.92 3.90 13.46
N ASP A 82 -4.93 4.11 14.28
CA ASP A 82 -4.78 4.81 15.56
C ASP A 82 -4.30 3.87 16.66
N LYS A 83 -4.07 2.61 16.33
CA LYS A 83 -3.57 1.59 17.25
C LYS A 83 -2.21 1.11 16.79
N LYS A 84 -1.40 0.72 17.75
CA LYS A 84 -0.12 0.11 17.45
C LYS A 84 -0.34 -1.23 16.79
N GLN A 85 0.34 -1.48 15.68
CA GLN A 85 0.18 -2.70 14.89
C GLN A 85 1.48 -3.49 14.86
N ASP A 86 1.36 -4.82 14.82
CA ASP A 86 2.49 -5.70 14.63
C ASP A 86 2.71 -5.91 13.14
N PHE A 87 3.78 -5.33 12.58
CA PHE A 87 4.08 -5.44 11.16
C PHE A 87 4.35 -6.87 10.71
N THR A 88 4.92 -7.69 11.58
CA THR A 88 5.14 -9.10 11.24
C THR A 88 3.81 -9.82 11.03
N TYR A 89 2.86 -9.59 11.92
CA TYR A 89 1.52 -10.14 11.79
C TYR A 89 0.83 -9.65 10.52
N LEU A 90 0.86 -8.34 10.27
CA LEU A 90 0.23 -7.79 9.08
C LEU A 90 0.86 -8.33 7.80
N ARG A 91 2.19 -8.42 7.78
CA ARG A 91 2.91 -8.93 6.62
C ARG A 91 2.51 -10.37 6.31
N ASN A 92 2.44 -11.19 7.34
CA ASN A 92 2.04 -12.58 7.16
C ASN A 92 0.59 -12.71 6.70
N GLU A 93 -0.29 -11.89 7.23
CA GLU A 93 -1.71 -11.90 6.84
C GLU A 93 -1.90 -11.48 5.39
N PHE A 94 -1.21 -10.42 4.94
CA PHE A 94 -1.31 -9.98 3.56
C PHE A 94 -0.65 -10.95 2.60
N GLU A 95 0.45 -11.55 2.99
CA GLU A 95 1.11 -12.54 2.13
C GLU A 95 0.21 -13.76 1.91
N ALA A 96 -0.38 -14.29 2.98
CA ALA A 96 -1.29 -15.41 2.89
C ALA A 96 -2.53 -15.06 2.04
N PHE A 97 -3.08 -13.88 2.25
CA PHE A 97 -4.24 -13.43 1.49
C PHE A 97 -3.89 -13.27 0.01
N GLY A 98 -2.71 -12.74 -0.29
CA GLY A 98 -2.24 -12.60 -1.66
C GLY A 98 -2.18 -13.92 -2.40
N GLN A 99 -1.81 -14.98 -1.71
CA GLN A 99 -1.79 -16.31 -2.31
C GLN A 99 -3.19 -16.75 -2.73
N THR A 100 -4.22 -16.40 -1.97
CA THR A 100 -5.60 -16.75 -2.33
C THR A 100 -6.09 -16.02 -3.57
N LEU A 101 -5.58 -14.80 -3.82
CA LEU A 101 -5.93 -14.00 -4.98
C LEU A 101 -4.93 -14.15 -6.12
N ASN A 102 -3.89 -14.94 -5.94
CA ASN A 102 -2.80 -15.11 -6.89
C ASN A 102 -2.14 -13.77 -7.25
N VAL A 103 -1.87 -12.97 -6.23
CA VAL A 103 -1.18 -11.69 -6.37
C VAL A 103 -0.09 -11.59 -5.32
N LYS A 104 0.87 -10.70 -5.57
CA LYS A 104 1.94 -10.39 -4.62
C LYS A 104 1.53 -9.15 -3.84
N ILE A 105 1.47 -9.26 -2.50
CA ILE A 105 1.14 -8.13 -1.64
C ILE A 105 2.31 -7.89 -0.70
N ASN A 106 2.78 -6.65 -0.67
CA ASN A 106 3.81 -6.20 0.27
C ASN A 106 3.26 -5.07 1.13
N ILE A 107 3.68 -5.04 2.40
CA ILE A 107 3.38 -3.94 3.29
C ILE A 107 4.70 -3.45 3.89
N GLN A 108 4.88 -2.12 3.90
CA GLN A 108 6.07 -1.49 4.47
C GLN A 108 5.65 -0.26 5.25
N SER A 109 6.42 0.08 6.29
CA SER A 109 6.14 1.30 7.03
C SER A 109 6.35 2.53 6.14
N ALA A 110 5.56 3.57 6.38
CA ALA A 110 5.69 4.81 5.61
C ALA A 110 7.07 5.44 5.79
N ALA A 111 7.71 5.25 6.95
CA ALA A 111 9.03 5.80 7.20
C ALA A 111 10.06 5.26 6.20
N ILE A 112 9.96 4.00 5.81
CA ILE A 112 10.86 3.42 4.81
C ILE A 112 10.69 4.10 3.46
N PHE A 113 9.44 4.32 3.04
CA PHE A 113 9.16 4.98 1.77
C PHE A 113 9.57 6.45 1.81
N GLU A 114 9.38 7.13 2.94
CA GLU A 114 9.83 8.51 3.09
C GLU A 114 11.35 8.62 2.96
N ALA A 115 12.09 7.68 3.53
CA ALA A 115 13.54 7.66 3.40
C ALA A 115 13.97 7.47 1.95
N MET A 116 13.31 6.57 1.21
CA MET A 116 13.57 6.34 -0.20
C MET A 116 13.18 7.55 -1.06
N TYR A 117 12.11 8.21 -0.68
CA TYR A 117 11.58 9.36 -1.41
C TYR A 117 12.50 10.58 -1.32
N ASN A 118 13.17 10.76 -0.20
CA ASN A 118 14.01 11.92 0.07
C ASN A 118 15.47 11.77 -0.35
N ILE A 119 15.82 10.69 -0.99
CA ILE A 119 17.18 10.46 -1.48
C ILE A 119 17.52 11.37 -2.66
#